data_075e0aa2eb13d64323047acd41d3c8e5
#
_entry.id   075e0aa2eb13d64323047acd41d3c8e5
#
_cell.length_a   1.000
_cell.length_b   1.000
_cell.length_c   1.000
_cell.angle_alpha   90.00
_cell.angle_beta   90.00
_cell.angle_gamma   90.00
#
_symmetry.space_group_name_H-M   'P 1'
#
loop_
_entity.id
_entity.type
_entity.pdbx_description
1 polymer ?
#
loop_
_entity_poly.entity_id
_entity_poly.type
_entity_poly.pdbx_seq_one_letter_code
_entity_poly.pdbx_strand_id
1 'polypeptide(L)'
;MVVRIAQCTLDVEDLDVMVAFWSTALGYDVERGDDGSARLRPPGPPSATAPTVWLQGSGTAKRGKNRLHLDLVADADPQAEVRRLLSLGARHVDVGQTGAEQFTVLADPEGNEFCVLDRPPIR
;
A
#
# COMPACT_ATOMS: atom_id res chain seq x y z
N MET A 1 -12.80 -25.60 11.43
CA MET A 1 -12.58 -24.19 11.80
C MET A 1 -11.67 -23.54 10.78
N VAL A 2 -11.83 -22.24 10.60
CA VAL A 2 -11.06 -21.45 9.63
C VAL A 2 -10.47 -20.24 10.34
N VAL A 3 -9.47 -19.61 9.70
CA VAL A 3 -8.94 -18.32 10.13
C VAL A 3 -9.29 -17.26 9.08
N ARG A 4 -9.23 -15.99 9.46
CA ARG A 4 -9.50 -14.85 8.58
C ARG A 4 -8.33 -13.90 8.61
N ILE A 5 -8.15 -13.17 7.50
CA ILE A 5 -7.18 -12.08 7.48
C ILE A 5 -7.77 -10.91 8.27
N ALA A 6 -7.07 -10.52 9.35
CA ALA A 6 -7.50 -9.41 10.19
C ALA A 6 -7.00 -8.07 9.64
N GLN A 7 -5.75 -8.05 9.18
CA GLN A 7 -5.08 -6.82 8.75
C GLN A 7 -3.82 -7.17 7.97
N CYS A 8 -3.26 -6.17 7.29
CA CYS A 8 -1.93 -6.24 6.72
C CYS A 8 -0.98 -5.46 7.62
N THR A 9 0.20 -6.00 7.88
CA THR A 9 1.25 -5.28 8.61
C THR A 9 2.47 -5.15 7.72
N LEU A 10 2.99 -3.93 7.61
CA LEU A 10 4.20 -3.62 6.86
C LEU A 10 5.23 -3.09 7.84
N ASP A 11 6.40 -3.74 7.86
CA ASP A 11 7.54 -3.23 8.60
C ASP A 11 8.14 -2.06 7.85
N VAL A 12 8.40 -0.96 8.55
CA VAL A 12 8.90 0.27 7.95
C VAL A 12 10.10 0.79 8.72
N GLU A 13 10.99 1.48 8.01
CA GLU A 13 12.16 2.11 8.62
C GLU A 13 11.82 3.51 9.12
N ASP A 14 11.17 4.33 8.30
CA ASP A 14 10.75 5.68 8.65
C ASP A 14 9.22 5.75 8.73
N LEU A 15 8.72 5.67 9.96
CA LEU A 15 7.28 5.62 10.19
C LEU A 15 6.56 6.86 9.67
N ASP A 16 7.12 8.06 9.88
CA ASP A 16 6.45 9.30 9.47
C ASP A 16 6.30 9.40 7.96
N VAL A 17 7.35 9.07 7.22
CA VAL A 17 7.31 9.05 5.75
C VAL A 17 6.28 8.05 5.25
N MET A 18 6.26 6.87 5.84
CA MET A 18 5.39 5.79 5.38
C MET A 18 3.93 6.03 5.77
N VAL A 19 3.69 6.62 6.93
CA VAL A 19 2.33 7.04 7.32
C VAL A 19 1.81 8.08 6.34
N ALA A 20 2.63 9.09 6.01
CA ALA A 20 2.21 10.15 5.08
C ALA A 20 1.88 9.58 3.70
N PHE A 21 2.72 8.68 3.18
CA PHE A 21 2.49 8.07 1.88
C PHE A 21 1.23 7.21 1.87
N TRP A 22 1.18 6.19 2.73
CA TRP A 22 0.12 5.19 2.66
C TRP A 22 -1.24 5.72 3.11
N SER A 23 -1.29 6.61 4.10
CA SER A 23 -2.57 7.19 4.51
C SER A 23 -3.18 8.03 3.40
N THR A 24 -2.36 8.78 2.67
CA THR A 24 -2.83 9.61 1.55
C THR A 24 -3.15 8.73 0.34
N ALA A 25 -2.30 7.74 0.04
CA ALA A 25 -2.53 6.84 -1.08
C ALA A 25 -3.85 6.10 -0.95
N LEU A 26 -4.16 5.58 0.23
CA LEU A 26 -5.35 4.80 0.49
C LEU A 26 -6.56 5.64 0.91
N GLY A 27 -6.35 6.90 1.30
CA GLY A 27 -7.40 7.74 1.87
C GLY A 27 -7.84 7.25 3.24
N TYR A 28 -6.93 6.69 4.02
CA TYR A 28 -7.21 6.10 5.32
C TYR A 28 -6.92 7.08 6.44
N ASP A 29 -7.70 6.96 7.53
CA ASP A 29 -7.45 7.70 8.76
C ASP A 29 -6.27 7.10 9.52
N VAL A 30 -5.52 7.95 10.22
CA VAL A 30 -4.31 7.55 10.94
C VAL A 30 -4.59 7.51 12.44
N GLU A 31 -4.21 6.41 13.06
CA GLU A 31 -4.20 6.26 14.51
C GLU A 31 -2.80 5.83 14.93
N ARG A 32 -2.07 6.74 15.58
CA ARG A 32 -0.70 6.43 16.00
C ARG A 32 -0.70 5.76 17.36
N GLY A 33 0.14 4.71 17.47
CA GLY A 33 0.47 4.11 18.76
C GLY A 33 1.65 4.83 19.40
N ASP A 34 1.88 4.53 20.67
CA ASP A 34 3.03 5.03 21.43
C ASP A 34 4.22 4.07 21.39
N ASP A 35 4.12 2.99 20.64
CA ASP A 35 5.10 1.91 20.52
C ASP A 35 5.88 1.94 19.20
N GLY A 36 5.83 3.04 18.44
CA GLY A 36 6.47 3.14 17.14
C GLY A 36 5.67 2.53 16.00
N SER A 37 4.36 2.37 16.19
CA SER A 37 3.46 1.86 15.16
C SER A 37 2.39 2.88 14.80
N ALA A 38 1.72 2.64 13.68
CA ALA A 38 0.55 3.41 13.27
C ALA A 38 -0.44 2.47 12.61
N ARG A 39 -1.72 2.67 12.90
CA ARG A 39 -2.80 1.94 12.25
C ARG A 39 -3.49 2.87 11.26
N LEU A 40 -3.60 2.42 10.03
CA LEU A 40 -4.33 3.13 8.98
C LEU A 40 -5.65 2.41 8.77
N ARG A 41 -6.76 3.15 8.91
CA ARG A 41 -8.10 2.58 8.88
C ARG A 41 -8.95 3.26 7.82
N PRO A 42 -9.72 2.48 7.03
CA PRO A 42 -10.68 3.09 6.11
C PRO A 42 -11.65 3.98 6.89
N PRO A 43 -12.05 5.12 6.33
CA PRO A 43 -13.09 5.93 6.94
C PRO A 43 -14.43 5.20 6.91
N GLY A 44 -15.29 5.48 7.88
CA GLY A 44 -16.61 4.89 7.96
C GLY A 44 -16.63 3.54 8.66
N PRO A 45 -17.75 2.79 8.52
CA PRO A 45 -17.89 1.50 9.18
C PRO A 45 -16.92 0.45 8.64
N PRO A 46 -16.54 -0.55 9.44
CA PRO A 46 -15.66 -1.61 8.97
C PRO A 46 -16.19 -2.32 7.73
N SER A 47 -15.28 -2.70 6.83
CA SER A 47 -15.62 -3.39 5.58
C SER A 47 -14.61 -4.50 5.32
N ALA A 48 -15.10 -5.65 4.86
CA ALA A 48 -14.25 -6.78 4.50
C ALA A 48 -13.42 -6.50 3.25
N THR A 49 -13.80 -5.51 2.43
CA THR A 49 -13.09 -5.16 1.20
C THR A 49 -12.06 -4.05 1.37
N ALA A 50 -11.94 -3.50 2.58
CA ALA A 50 -11.01 -2.42 2.88
C ALA A 50 -10.33 -2.71 4.22
N PRO A 51 -9.30 -3.58 4.22
CA PRO A 51 -8.65 -3.99 5.46
C PRO A 51 -7.83 -2.88 6.08
N THR A 52 -7.71 -2.93 7.41
CA THR A 52 -6.78 -2.08 8.15
C THR A 52 -5.34 -2.41 7.76
N VAL A 53 -4.51 -1.39 7.69
CA VAL A 53 -3.06 -1.53 7.43
C VAL A 53 -2.31 -1.02 8.65
N TRP A 54 -1.44 -1.87 9.21
CA TRP A 54 -0.54 -1.48 10.28
C TRP A 54 0.83 -1.18 9.69
N LEU A 55 1.43 -0.09 10.14
CA LEU A 55 2.82 0.24 9.86
C LEU A 55 3.61 0.07 11.16
N GLN A 56 4.55 -0.86 11.15
CA GLN A 56 5.35 -1.19 12.32
C GLN A 56 6.76 -0.65 12.14
N GLY A 57 7.14 0.33 12.96
CA GLY A 57 8.50 0.86 12.92
C GLY A 57 9.49 -0.18 13.40
N SER A 58 10.22 -0.79 12.48
CA SER A 58 11.21 -1.83 12.79
C SER A 58 12.63 -1.30 12.80
N GLY A 59 12.86 -0.13 12.17
CA GLY A 59 14.20 0.41 11.98
C GLY A 59 15.05 -0.38 11.01
N THR A 60 14.44 -1.31 10.27
CA THR A 60 15.14 -2.21 9.36
C THR A 60 14.79 -1.86 7.92
N ALA A 61 15.82 -1.67 7.09
CA ALA A 61 15.63 -1.44 5.67
C ALA A 61 15.13 -2.70 4.96
N LYS A 62 14.37 -2.47 3.89
CA LYS A 62 13.88 -3.54 3.02
C LYS A 62 15.07 -4.29 2.38
N ARG A 63 14.95 -5.60 2.26
CA ARG A 63 15.93 -6.45 1.59
C ARG A 63 15.24 -7.30 0.52
N GLY A 64 15.71 -7.18 -0.71
CA GLY A 64 15.19 -7.97 -1.82
C GLY A 64 13.75 -7.61 -2.19
N LYS A 65 13.23 -8.28 -3.20
CA LYS A 65 11.87 -8.07 -3.71
C LYS A 65 10.84 -8.65 -2.73
N ASN A 66 9.74 -7.94 -2.49
CA ASN A 66 8.64 -8.46 -1.69
C ASN A 66 8.02 -9.68 -2.39
N ARG A 67 7.83 -10.76 -1.64
CA ARG A 67 7.14 -11.94 -2.16
C ARG A 67 5.63 -11.80 -2.05
N LEU A 68 5.17 -11.07 -1.03
CA LEU A 68 3.77 -10.67 -0.89
C LEU A 68 3.67 -9.20 -1.21
N HIS A 69 2.82 -8.83 -2.16
CA HIS A 69 2.63 -7.43 -2.53
C HIS A 69 1.14 -7.10 -2.61
N LEU A 70 0.83 -5.84 -2.38
CA LEU A 70 -0.54 -5.36 -2.47
C LEU A 70 -0.88 -5.09 -3.93
N ASP A 71 -2.09 -5.44 -4.34
CA ASP A 71 -2.65 -5.06 -5.63
C ASP A 71 -3.79 -4.10 -5.36
N LEU A 72 -3.66 -2.88 -5.86
CA LEU A 72 -4.61 -1.80 -5.62
C LEU A 72 -5.48 -1.58 -6.86
N VAL A 73 -6.72 -1.19 -6.65
CA VAL A 73 -7.60 -0.75 -7.75
C VAL A 73 -7.97 0.72 -7.52
N ALA A 74 -7.98 1.50 -8.60
CA ALA A 74 -8.40 2.88 -8.56
C ALA A 74 -9.94 2.95 -8.63
N ASP A 75 -10.51 3.97 -7.98
CA ASP A 75 -11.96 4.19 -8.04
C ASP A 75 -12.41 4.68 -9.42
N ALA A 76 -11.49 5.27 -10.18
CA ALA A 76 -11.78 5.82 -11.50
C ALA A 76 -10.67 5.41 -12.49
N ASP A 77 -9.86 6.36 -12.95
CA ASP A 77 -8.82 6.11 -13.97
C ASP A 77 -7.53 5.59 -13.32
N PRO A 78 -7.12 4.34 -13.62
CA PRO A 78 -5.89 3.78 -13.08
C PRO A 78 -4.64 4.61 -13.40
N GLN A 79 -4.55 5.19 -14.60
CA GLN A 79 -3.36 5.96 -14.99
C GLN A 79 -3.28 7.29 -14.26
N ALA A 80 -4.41 7.94 -14.01
CA ALA A 80 -4.45 9.13 -13.17
C ALA A 80 -4.00 8.82 -11.74
N GLU A 81 -4.41 7.66 -11.23
CA GLU A 81 -4.01 7.21 -9.89
C GLU A 81 -2.52 6.91 -9.81
N VAL A 82 -1.94 6.29 -10.84
CA VAL A 82 -0.49 6.08 -10.90
C VAL A 82 0.25 7.42 -10.84
N ARG A 83 -0.20 8.42 -11.61
CA ARG A 83 0.42 9.76 -11.56
C ARG A 83 0.33 10.38 -10.17
N ARG A 84 -0.80 10.22 -9.50
CA ARG A 84 -0.98 10.73 -8.13
C ARG A 84 -0.01 10.05 -7.17
N LEU A 85 0.10 8.72 -7.23
CA LEU A 85 1.01 7.97 -6.37
C LEU A 85 2.46 8.35 -6.60
N LEU A 86 2.86 8.57 -7.86
CA LEU A 86 4.20 9.06 -8.16
C LEU A 86 4.45 10.43 -7.52
N SER A 87 3.46 11.32 -7.53
CA SER A 87 3.58 12.64 -6.90
C SER A 87 3.69 12.55 -5.38
N LEU A 88 3.20 11.47 -4.77
CA LEU A 88 3.27 11.26 -3.32
C LEU A 88 4.59 10.61 -2.88
N GLY A 89 5.42 10.14 -3.80
CA GLY A 89 6.70 9.56 -3.47
C GLY A 89 6.92 8.13 -3.94
N ALA A 90 5.96 7.53 -4.63
CA ALA A 90 6.17 6.23 -5.27
C ALA A 90 7.07 6.38 -6.50
N ARG A 91 7.60 5.26 -6.98
CA ARG A 91 8.39 5.24 -8.21
C ARG A 91 8.10 3.99 -9.01
N HIS A 92 8.33 4.05 -10.32
CA HIS A 92 8.25 2.86 -11.17
C HIS A 92 9.37 1.88 -10.82
N VAL A 93 9.08 0.59 -10.91
CA VAL A 93 10.05 -0.48 -10.64
C VAL A 93 9.95 -1.53 -11.74
N ASP A 94 11.11 -1.99 -12.21
CA ASP A 94 11.20 -3.12 -13.12
C ASP A 94 11.44 -4.39 -12.30
N VAL A 95 10.47 -5.29 -12.34
CA VAL A 95 10.55 -6.61 -11.68
C VAL A 95 10.46 -7.73 -12.72
N GLY A 96 10.75 -7.42 -13.99
CA GLY A 96 10.72 -8.37 -15.09
C GLY A 96 9.43 -8.35 -15.90
N GLN A 97 8.53 -7.37 -15.68
CA GLN A 97 7.32 -7.24 -16.46
C GLN A 97 7.62 -6.86 -17.91
N THR A 98 6.77 -7.31 -18.82
CA THR A 98 6.98 -7.11 -20.26
C THR A 98 6.40 -5.79 -20.79
N GLY A 99 5.49 -5.16 -20.02
CA GLY A 99 4.73 -3.99 -20.45
C GLY A 99 3.35 -4.35 -21.02
N ALA A 100 3.07 -5.65 -21.19
CA ALA A 100 1.78 -6.12 -21.70
C ALA A 100 0.81 -6.52 -20.57
N GLU A 101 1.24 -6.44 -19.33
CA GLU A 101 0.43 -6.78 -18.18
C GLU A 101 -0.70 -5.77 -17.95
N GLN A 102 -1.78 -6.20 -17.33
CA GLN A 102 -2.89 -5.34 -16.97
C GLN A 102 -2.73 -4.78 -15.55
N PHE A 103 -1.52 -4.34 -15.24
CA PHE A 103 -1.18 -3.68 -13.98
C PHE A 103 0.10 -2.86 -14.16
N THR A 104 0.31 -1.91 -13.25
CA THR A 104 1.54 -1.12 -13.18
C THR A 104 2.24 -1.43 -11.87
N VAL A 105 3.53 -1.73 -11.92
CA VAL A 105 4.34 -2.00 -10.72
C VAL A 105 5.00 -0.73 -10.24
N LEU A 106 4.75 -0.39 -8.98
CA LEU A 106 5.36 0.76 -8.31
C LEU A 106 6.06 0.28 -7.04
N ALA A 107 6.88 1.15 -6.48
CA ALA A 107 7.44 0.98 -5.15
C ALA A 107 7.05 2.18 -4.30
N ASP A 108 6.80 1.94 -3.01
CA ASP A 108 6.56 3.01 -2.04
C ASP A 108 7.90 3.71 -1.68
N PRO A 109 7.90 4.75 -0.82
CA PRO A 109 9.13 5.49 -0.53
C PRO A 109 10.27 4.64 0.04
N GLU A 110 9.98 3.50 0.63
CA GLU A 110 11.02 2.59 1.15
C GLU A 110 11.33 1.43 0.20
N GLY A 111 10.73 1.44 -0.99
CA GLY A 111 11.03 0.45 -2.02
C GLY A 111 10.14 -0.78 -2.00
N ASN A 112 9.08 -0.82 -1.18
CA ASN A 112 8.17 -1.95 -1.16
C ASN A 112 7.33 -1.97 -2.44
N GLU A 113 7.42 -3.05 -3.20
CA GLU A 113 6.71 -3.19 -4.46
C GLU A 113 5.23 -3.44 -4.25
N PHE A 114 4.42 -2.77 -5.04
CA PHE A 114 2.98 -2.97 -5.10
C PHE A 114 2.49 -2.71 -6.52
N CYS A 115 1.28 -3.10 -6.82
CA CYS A 115 0.72 -2.95 -8.16
C CYS A 115 -0.55 -2.12 -8.13
N VAL A 116 -0.76 -1.36 -9.19
CA VAL A 116 -2.05 -0.74 -9.49
C VAL A 116 -2.65 -1.51 -10.67
N LEU A 117 -3.79 -2.15 -10.44
CA LEU A 117 -4.44 -2.97 -11.44
C LEU A 117 -5.16 -2.10 -12.46
N ASP A 118 -5.07 -2.48 -13.74
CA ASP A 118 -5.71 -1.77 -14.83
C ASP A 118 -7.11 -2.36 -15.07
N ARG A 119 -7.96 -2.21 -14.07
CA ARG A 119 -9.35 -2.65 -14.10
C ARG A 119 -10.16 -1.92 -13.05
N PRO A 120 -11.51 -1.87 -13.21
CA PRO A 120 -12.36 -1.22 -12.20
C PRO A 120 -12.40 -2.01 -10.90
N PRO A 121 -12.80 -1.36 -9.79
CA PRO A 121 -12.99 -2.04 -8.51
C PRO A 121 -14.02 -3.15 -8.62
N ILE A 122 -13.83 -4.21 -7.84
CA ILE A 122 -14.82 -5.28 -7.66
C ILE A 122 -15.91 -4.75 -6.72
N ARG A 123 -17.15 -4.89 -7.13
CA ARG A 123 -18.30 -4.44 -6.36
C ARG A 123 -19.04 -5.61 -5.74
#